data_8a421d1ed3dabb3cf5e74e4db8e3fb9d
#
_entry.id   8a421d1ed3dabb3cf5e74e4db8e3fb9d
#
_cell.length_a   1.000
_cell.length_b   1.000
_cell.length_c   1.000
_cell.angle_alpha   90.00
_cell.angle_beta   90.00
_cell.angle_gamma   90.00
#
_symmetry.space_group_name_H-M   'P 1'
#
loop_
_entity.id
_entity.type
_entity.pdbx_description
1 polymer ?
#
loop_
_entity_poly.entity_id
_entity_poly.type
_entity_poly.pdbx_seq_one_letter_code
_entity_poly.pdbx_strand_id
1 'polypeptide(L)'
;MNDEELNQYSLDFHKENTVNPLMVFRATGKELCRNLPESSNRHLWHHRGDWMDYWKMMTGNRSNYFCCSTCGKDIFVDADVDDYATKHAREAGMDMEEHKAVGGHIEVRSGSVFHQGIYITPQCKECNKKAGERVALRVGSVMIPEIAPEIDE
;
A
#
# COMPACT_ATOMS: atom_id res chain seq x y z
N MET A 1 -5.09 24.56 -0.61
CA MET A 1 -4.23 23.86 0.36
C MET A 1 -2.94 23.47 -0.34
N ASN A 2 -1.79 23.85 0.21
CA ASN A 2 -0.50 23.51 -0.37
C ASN A 2 -0.08 22.09 0.09
N ASP A 3 1.06 21.62 -0.41
CA ASP A 3 1.54 20.27 -0.13
C ASP A 3 1.75 20.02 1.35
N GLU A 4 2.33 21.00 2.03
CA GLU A 4 2.64 20.88 3.45
C GLU A 4 1.36 20.82 4.28
N GLU A 5 0.41 21.66 3.95
CA GLU A 5 -0.88 21.66 4.64
C GLU A 5 -1.66 20.39 4.39
N LEU A 6 -1.61 19.87 3.17
CA LEU A 6 -2.30 18.64 2.85
C LEU A 6 -1.70 17.45 3.60
N ASN A 7 -0.39 17.40 3.70
CA ASN A 7 0.28 16.35 4.45
C ASN A 7 -0.05 16.43 5.93
N GLN A 8 -0.08 17.64 6.48
CA GLN A 8 -0.44 17.83 7.88
C GLN A 8 -1.89 17.43 8.13
N TYR A 9 -2.77 17.78 7.22
CA TYR A 9 -4.18 17.41 7.32
C TYR A 9 -4.32 15.87 7.33
N SER A 10 -3.57 15.20 6.47
CA SER A 10 -3.59 13.74 6.41
C SER A 10 -3.16 13.13 7.74
N LEU A 11 -2.07 13.63 8.31
CA LEU A 11 -1.59 13.15 9.60
C LEU A 11 -2.59 13.36 10.72
N ASP A 12 -3.17 14.55 10.76
CA ASP A 12 -4.15 14.89 11.78
C ASP A 12 -5.42 14.05 11.63
N PHE A 13 -5.86 13.86 10.39
CA PHE A 13 -7.01 13.03 10.10
C PHE A 13 -6.81 11.60 10.61
N HIS A 14 -5.63 11.05 10.38
CA HIS A 14 -5.33 9.71 10.86
C HIS A 14 -5.32 9.63 12.38
N LYS A 15 -4.76 10.61 13.05
CA LYS A 15 -4.76 10.65 14.50
C LYS A 15 -6.17 10.67 15.06
N GLU A 16 -7.06 11.44 14.43
CA GLU A 16 -8.41 11.63 14.93
C GLU A 16 -9.36 10.50 14.55
N ASN A 17 -9.21 9.96 13.36
CA ASN A 17 -10.20 9.04 12.80
C ASN A 17 -9.83 7.58 12.88
N THR A 18 -8.56 7.27 12.93
CA THR A 18 -8.15 5.90 13.21
C THR A 18 -7.80 5.73 14.65
N VAL A 19 -7.63 6.83 15.34
CA VAL A 19 -7.38 6.84 16.79
C VAL A 19 -6.05 6.24 17.15
N ASN A 20 -5.71 5.18 16.52
CA ASN A 20 -4.48 4.47 16.79
C ASN A 20 -3.58 4.56 15.57
N PRO A 21 -2.56 5.44 15.63
CA PRO A 21 -1.60 5.54 14.52
C PRO A 21 -0.80 4.25 14.33
N LEU A 22 -0.98 3.31 15.25
CA LEU A 22 -0.35 2.00 15.16
C LEU A 22 -1.25 0.96 14.53
N MET A 23 -2.32 1.39 13.85
CA MET A 23 -3.19 0.47 13.12
C MET A 23 -2.53 0.00 11.84
N VAL A 24 -1.41 -0.63 12.01
CA VAL A 24 -0.71 -1.35 10.96
C VAL A 24 -0.99 -2.81 11.23
N PHE A 25 -1.60 -3.47 10.27
CA PHE A 25 -1.93 -4.87 10.42
C PHE A 25 -0.94 -5.75 9.66
N ARG A 26 -0.69 -6.92 10.22
CA ARG A 26 0.15 -7.91 9.56
C ARG A 26 -0.71 -9.11 9.22
N ALA A 27 -0.62 -9.55 7.97
CA ALA A 27 -1.39 -10.70 7.51
C ALA A 27 -0.96 -11.95 8.26
N THR A 28 -1.95 -12.75 8.64
CA THR A 28 -1.71 -14.06 9.30
C THR A 28 -1.73 -15.20 8.29
N GLY A 29 -2.14 -14.92 7.05
CA GLY A 29 -2.32 -15.93 6.03
C GLY A 29 -3.71 -16.55 6.05
N LYS A 30 -4.55 -16.17 7.01
CA LYS A 30 -5.89 -16.72 7.15
C LYS A 30 -7.00 -15.78 6.72
N GLU A 31 -6.63 -14.56 6.34
CA GLU A 31 -7.62 -13.57 5.92
C GLU A 31 -8.25 -13.97 4.59
N LEU A 32 -9.55 -13.74 4.48
CA LEU A 32 -10.24 -13.83 3.20
C LEU A 32 -10.15 -12.47 2.54
N CYS A 33 -9.39 -12.40 1.47
CA CYS A 33 -9.09 -11.13 0.81
C CYS A 33 -9.46 -11.19 -0.66
N ARG A 34 -9.75 -10.02 -1.21
CA ARG A 34 -10.07 -9.87 -2.62
C ARG A 34 -9.45 -8.57 -3.13
N ASN A 35 -8.85 -8.61 -4.31
CA ASN A 35 -8.39 -7.39 -4.97
C ASN A 35 -9.60 -6.58 -5.41
N LEU A 36 -9.56 -5.28 -5.15
CA LEU A 36 -10.61 -4.38 -5.63
C LEU A 36 -10.33 -3.97 -7.06
N PRO A 37 -11.36 -3.91 -7.92
CA PRO A 37 -11.19 -3.43 -9.28
C PRO A 37 -10.82 -1.95 -9.29
N GLU A 38 -9.98 -1.58 -10.25
CA GLU A 38 -9.61 -0.19 -10.51
C GLU A 38 -9.02 0.54 -9.29
N SER A 39 -8.31 -0.21 -8.45
CA SER A 39 -7.77 0.38 -7.22
C SER A 39 -6.82 1.55 -7.50
N SER A 40 -6.10 1.51 -8.61
CA SER A 40 -5.17 2.58 -8.97
C SER A 40 -5.87 3.89 -9.31
N ASN A 41 -7.17 3.84 -9.60
CA ASN A 41 -7.95 5.02 -9.94
C ASN A 41 -8.67 5.63 -8.74
N ARG A 42 -8.54 5.05 -7.58
CA ARG A 42 -9.17 5.60 -6.40
C ARG A 42 -8.48 6.90 -6.02
N HIS A 43 -9.28 7.89 -5.69
CA HIS A 43 -8.78 9.23 -5.40
C HIS A 43 -8.14 9.29 -4.03
N LEU A 44 -6.97 9.90 -3.96
CA LEU A 44 -6.24 10.07 -2.71
C LEU A 44 -6.31 11.54 -2.28
N TRP A 45 -7.16 11.82 -1.29
CA TRP A 45 -7.48 13.18 -0.88
C TRP A 45 -6.53 13.76 0.17
N HIS A 46 -6.02 12.93 1.05
CA HIS A 46 -5.32 13.39 2.24
C HIS A 46 -3.82 13.41 2.10
N HIS A 47 -3.30 13.04 0.93
CA HIS A 47 -1.86 12.92 0.73
C HIS A 47 -1.54 13.18 -0.73
N ARG A 48 -0.40 13.80 -0.97
CA ARG A 48 0.08 13.97 -2.34
C ARG A 48 0.92 12.77 -2.72
N GLY A 49 0.78 12.36 -3.97
CA GLY A 49 1.45 11.18 -4.47
C GLY A 49 0.47 10.07 -4.69
N ASP A 50 0.97 8.88 -4.87
CA ASP A 50 0.14 7.72 -5.12
C ASP A 50 -0.14 6.93 -3.84
N TRP A 51 -0.85 5.81 -3.98
CA TRP A 51 -1.20 4.98 -2.83
C TRP A 51 0.01 4.32 -2.20
N MET A 52 1.08 4.09 -2.95
CA MET A 52 2.30 3.55 -2.38
C MET A 52 2.98 4.59 -1.47
N ASP A 53 2.97 5.85 -1.86
CA ASP A 53 3.48 6.94 -1.02
C ASP A 53 2.66 7.06 0.25
N TYR A 54 1.36 6.94 0.13
CA TYR A 54 0.45 6.94 1.27
C TYR A 54 0.78 5.82 2.25
N TRP A 55 0.95 4.60 1.73
CA TRP A 55 1.31 3.46 2.56
C TRP A 55 2.63 3.67 3.28
N LYS A 56 3.63 4.20 2.58
CA LYS A 56 4.94 4.48 3.19
C LYS A 56 4.83 5.51 4.31
N MET A 57 4.07 6.56 4.08
CA MET A 57 3.86 7.59 5.09
C MET A 57 3.19 7.00 6.33
N MET A 58 2.14 6.24 6.12
CA MET A 58 1.34 5.73 7.23
C MET A 58 2.04 4.63 8.03
N THR A 59 2.89 3.86 7.40
CA THR A 59 3.65 2.83 8.08
C THR A 59 4.97 3.35 8.65
N GLY A 60 5.41 4.53 8.21
CA GLY A 60 6.72 5.05 8.55
C GLY A 60 7.85 4.32 7.85
N ASN A 61 7.55 3.49 6.88
CA ASN A 61 8.55 2.70 6.18
C ASN A 61 9.18 3.52 5.05
N ARG A 62 10.48 3.72 5.11
CA ARG A 62 11.20 4.53 4.14
C ARG A 62 11.94 3.71 3.08
N SER A 63 11.80 2.41 3.12
CA SER A 63 12.47 1.56 2.14
C SER A 63 11.97 1.83 0.73
N ASN A 64 12.83 1.61 -0.25
CA ASN A 64 12.45 1.65 -1.65
C ASN A 64 12.15 0.26 -2.21
N TYR A 65 12.52 -0.77 -1.47
CA TYR A 65 12.39 -2.16 -1.88
C TYR A 65 11.41 -2.90 -0.98
N PHE A 66 10.52 -3.67 -1.62
CA PHE A 66 9.55 -4.51 -0.92
C PHE A 66 9.36 -5.82 -1.67
N CYS A 67 8.66 -6.74 -1.04
CA CYS A 67 8.15 -7.92 -1.71
C CYS A 67 6.65 -7.77 -1.88
N CYS A 68 6.13 -8.17 -3.02
CA CYS A 68 4.69 -8.15 -3.27
C CYS A 68 3.98 -8.97 -2.19
N SER A 69 2.97 -8.38 -1.58
CA SER A 69 2.21 -9.02 -0.50
C SER A 69 1.48 -10.28 -0.94
N THR A 70 1.26 -10.44 -2.23
CA THR A 70 0.52 -11.58 -2.77
C THR A 70 1.45 -12.66 -3.31
N CYS A 71 2.36 -12.31 -4.22
CA CYS A 71 3.19 -13.31 -4.90
C CYS A 71 4.66 -13.35 -4.44
N GLY A 72 5.09 -12.35 -3.68
CA GLY A 72 6.47 -12.30 -3.18
C GLY A 72 7.48 -11.73 -4.15
N LYS A 73 7.05 -11.29 -5.33
CA LYS A 73 7.95 -10.69 -6.31
C LYS A 73 8.65 -9.47 -5.75
N ASP A 74 9.93 -9.30 -6.08
CA ASP A 74 10.67 -8.09 -5.69
C ASP A 74 10.09 -6.89 -6.40
N ILE A 75 9.80 -5.84 -5.66
CA ILE A 75 9.22 -4.62 -6.21
C ILE A 75 9.90 -3.39 -5.63
N PHE A 76 9.92 -2.31 -6.41
CA PHE A 76 10.64 -1.09 -6.07
C PHE A 76 9.73 0.12 -6.28
N VAL A 77 9.80 1.08 -5.36
CA VAL A 77 8.96 2.28 -5.46
C VAL A 77 9.46 3.21 -6.55
N ASP A 78 10.76 3.46 -6.57
CA ASP A 78 11.38 4.35 -7.53
C ASP A 78 12.61 3.66 -8.12
N ALA A 79 12.62 3.52 -9.44
CA ALA A 79 13.67 2.80 -10.16
C ALA A 79 15.02 3.51 -10.10
N ASP A 80 15.05 4.81 -9.81
CA ASP A 80 16.24 5.64 -9.91
C ASP A 80 16.97 5.87 -8.58
N VAL A 81 16.44 5.33 -7.51
CA VAL A 81 17.08 5.47 -6.20
C VAL A 81 18.38 4.66 -6.16
N ASP A 82 19.40 5.20 -5.50
CA ASP A 82 20.71 4.57 -5.43
C ASP A 82 20.95 3.79 -4.14
N ASP A 83 19.90 3.31 -3.51
CA ASP A 83 20.09 2.40 -2.37
C ASP A 83 20.61 1.06 -2.89
N TYR A 84 21.15 0.27 -1.98
CA TYR A 84 21.82 -0.98 -2.33
C TYR A 84 20.96 -1.91 -3.16
N ALA A 85 19.74 -2.17 -2.71
CA ALA A 85 18.85 -3.13 -3.39
C ALA A 85 18.45 -2.66 -4.78
N THR A 86 18.06 -1.38 -4.91
CA THR A 86 17.60 -0.83 -6.18
C THR A 86 18.73 -0.75 -7.19
N LYS A 87 19.88 -0.26 -6.75
CA LYS A 87 21.05 -0.15 -7.61
C LYS A 87 21.49 -1.52 -8.10
N HIS A 88 21.53 -2.49 -7.20
CA HIS A 88 21.92 -3.86 -7.56
C HIS A 88 20.97 -4.45 -8.59
N ALA A 89 19.67 -4.24 -8.40
CA ALA A 89 18.66 -4.74 -9.34
C ALA A 89 18.83 -4.13 -10.74
N ARG A 90 19.03 -2.81 -10.81
CA ARG A 90 19.28 -2.14 -12.09
C ARG A 90 20.51 -2.68 -12.77
N GLU A 91 21.61 -2.81 -12.03
CA GLU A 91 22.87 -3.27 -12.58
C GLU A 91 22.80 -4.73 -13.02
N ALA A 92 21.93 -5.51 -12.41
CA ALA A 92 21.69 -6.89 -12.80
C ALA A 92 20.75 -7.03 -14.00
N GLY A 93 20.27 -5.92 -14.53
CA GLY A 93 19.42 -5.93 -15.73
C GLY A 93 17.94 -6.20 -15.46
N MET A 94 17.50 -6.05 -14.23
CA MET A 94 16.09 -6.24 -13.90
C MET A 94 15.23 -5.18 -14.60
N ASP A 95 14.09 -5.61 -15.14
CA ASP A 95 13.12 -4.69 -15.72
C ASP A 95 12.42 -3.94 -14.58
N MET A 96 12.89 -2.74 -14.31
CA MET A 96 12.41 -1.96 -13.16
C MET A 96 10.96 -1.52 -13.32
N GLU A 97 10.49 -1.36 -14.56
CA GLU A 97 9.09 -1.00 -14.78
C GLU A 97 8.17 -2.18 -14.45
N GLU A 98 8.55 -3.38 -14.83
CA GLU A 98 7.80 -4.58 -14.49
C GLU A 98 7.80 -4.85 -12.99
N HIS A 99 8.85 -4.42 -12.30
CA HIS A 99 9.00 -4.61 -10.87
C HIS A 99 8.60 -3.40 -10.05
N LYS A 100 7.78 -2.53 -10.60
CA LYS A 100 7.31 -1.35 -9.89
C LYS A 100 6.32 -1.71 -8.80
N ALA A 101 6.53 -1.13 -7.61
CA ALA A 101 5.60 -1.30 -6.50
C ALA A 101 4.38 -0.42 -6.66
N VAL A 102 3.22 -0.97 -6.40
CA VAL A 102 1.97 -0.20 -6.38
C VAL A 102 1.24 -0.45 -5.07
N GLY A 103 0.50 0.54 -4.63
CA GLY A 103 -0.33 0.41 -3.44
C GLY A 103 -1.65 -0.24 -3.81
N GLY A 104 -1.73 -1.55 -3.64
CA GLY A 104 -2.92 -2.30 -4.00
C GLY A 104 -4.01 -2.19 -2.94
N HIS A 105 -5.25 -2.12 -3.38
CA HIS A 105 -6.42 -2.11 -2.51
C HIS A 105 -6.95 -3.52 -2.35
N ILE A 106 -7.07 -3.95 -1.12
CA ILE A 106 -7.54 -5.29 -0.79
C ILE A 106 -8.71 -5.18 0.16
N GLU A 107 -9.79 -5.85 -0.19
CA GLU A 107 -10.93 -5.97 0.71
C GLU A 107 -10.73 -7.18 1.60
N VAL A 108 -10.74 -6.98 2.90
CA VAL A 108 -10.61 -8.04 3.89
C VAL A 108 -11.99 -8.31 4.46
N ARG A 109 -12.42 -9.57 4.39
CA ARG A 109 -13.77 -9.98 4.81
C ARG A 109 -13.80 -10.97 5.96
N SER A 110 -12.67 -11.48 6.37
CA SER A 110 -12.66 -12.51 7.40
C SER A 110 -12.97 -11.92 8.78
N GLY A 111 -13.55 -12.74 9.62
CA GLY A 111 -13.87 -12.36 10.98
C GLY A 111 -12.70 -12.50 11.96
N SER A 112 -11.49 -12.28 11.50
CA SER A 112 -10.32 -12.36 12.35
C SER A 112 -10.12 -11.05 13.13
N VAL A 113 -8.90 -10.84 13.64
CA VAL A 113 -8.54 -9.66 14.41
C VAL A 113 -8.64 -8.35 13.64
N PHE A 114 -8.82 -8.42 12.32
CA PHE A 114 -8.93 -7.25 11.49
C PHE A 114 -10.39 -6.82 11.39
N HIS A 115 -10.61 -5.54 11.37
CA HIS A 115 -11.91 -5.03 10.98
C HIS A 115 -12.08 -5.27 9.50
N GLN A 116 -13.29 -5.68 9.10
CA GLN A 116 -13.61 -5.81 7.69
C GLN A 116 -13.47 -4.44 7.04
N GLY A 117 -12.91 -4.42 5.85
CA GLY A 117 -12.76 -3.16 5.15
C GLY A 117 -11.72 -3.24 4.07
N ILE A 118 -11.34 -2.07 3.59
CA ILE A 118 -10.39 -1.92 2.51
C ILE A 118 -9.04 -1.53 3.09
N TYR A 119 -8.01 -2.23 2.67
CA TYR A 119 -6.65 -2.01 3.14
C TYR A 119 -5.71 -1.78 1.97
N ILE A 120 -4.62 -1.06 2.22
CA ILE A 120 -3.57 -0.80 1.25
C ILE A 120 -2.36 -1.65 1.60
N THR A 121 -1.77 -2.30 0.62
CA THR A 121 -0.56 -3.09 0.80
C THR A 121 0.27 -3.07 -0.49
N PRO A 122 1.62 -3.17 -0.40
CA PRO A 122 2.44 -3.20 -1.60
C PRO A 122 2.17 -4.43 -2.46
N GLN A 123 1.93 -4.22 -3.73
CA GLN A 123 1.74 -5.30 -4.69
C GLN A 123 2.53 -5.01 -5.96
N CYS A 124 2.84 -6.05 -6.73
CA CYS A 124 3.34 -5.87 -8.07
C CYS A 124 2.18 -5.51 -9.00
N LYS A 125 2.49 -4.94 -10.16
CA LYS A 125 1.46 -4.55 -11.12
C LYS A 125 0.59 -5.72 -11.55
N GLU A 126 1.20 -6.87 -11.75
CA GLU A 126 0.48 -8.05 -12.22
C GLU A 126 -0.58 -8.51 -11.20
N CYS A 127 -0.20 -8.59 -9.93
CA CYS A 127 -1.16 -8.96 -8.89
C CYS A 127 -2.24 -7.90 -8.74
N ASN A 128 -1.87 -6.63 -8.84
CA ASN A 128 -2.82 -5.54 -8.71
C ASN A 128 -3.86 -5.50 -9.84
N LYS A 129 -3.54 -6.08 -10.99
CA LYS A 129 -4.46 -6.14 -12.13
C LYS A 129 -5.52 -7.23 -12.01
N LYS A 130 -5.36 -8.15 -11.07
CA LYS A 130 -6.31 -9.25 -10.89
C LYS A 130 -7.51 -8.78 -10.09
N ALA A 131 -8.26 -7.86 -10.68
CA ALA A 131 -9.40 -7.23 -10.03
C ALA A 131 -10.50 -8.24 -9.69
N GLY A 132 -11.01 -8.15 -8.47
CA GLY A 132 -12.10 -9.01 -8.02
C GLY A 132 -11.69 -10.43 -7.66
N GLU A 133 -10.47 -10.82 -7.93
CA GLU A 133 -10.02 -12.16 -7.62
C GLU A 133 -9.66 -12.31 -6.15
N ARG A 134 -9.92 -13.50 -5.63
CA ARG A 134 -9.51 -13.86 -4.29
C ARG A 134 -8.00 -13.90 -4.24
N VAL A 135 -7.42 -13.29 -3.20
CA VAL A 135 -5.97 -13.30 -3.02
C VAL A 135 -5.63 -13.83 -1.64
N ALA A 136 -4.48 -14.50 -1.56
CA ALA A 136 -3.92 -14.94 -0.30
C ALA A 136 -2.73 -14.04 0.00
N LEU A 137 -2.79 -13.32 1.11
CA LEU A 137 -1.68 -12.47 1.52
C LEU A 137 -0.62 -13.33 2.19
N ARG A 138 0.62 -13.04 1.88
CA ARG A 138 1.74 -13.72 2.53
C ARG A 138 1.79 -13.32 3.99
N VAL A 139 2.09 -14.30 4.84
CA VAL A 139 2.18 -14.08 6.28
C VAL A 139 3.18 -12.96 6.58
N GLY A 140 2.77 -12.03 7.42
CA GLY A 140 3.60 -10.90 7.79
C GLY A 140 3.50 -9.70 6.87
N SER A 141 2.74 -9.80 5.77
CA SER A 141 2.52 -8.65 4.89
C SER A 141 1.87 -7.53 5.68
N VAL A 142 2.41 -6.33 5.51
CA VAL A 142 1.91 -5.16 6.23
C VAL A 142 0.86 -4.46 5.40
N MET A 143 -0.25 -4.13 6.04
CA MET A 143 -1.32 -3.40 5.39
C MET A 143 -1.88 -2.35 6.34
N ILE A 144 -2.41 -1.29 5.76
CA ILE A 144 -3.04 -0.21 6.52
C ILE A 144 -4.45 0.01 5.98
N PRO A 145 -5.38 0.44 6.83
CA PRO A 145 -6.72 0.72 6.34
C PRO A 145 -6.71 1.90 5.38
N GLU A 146 -7.50 1.78 4.32
CA GLU A 146 -7.81 2.93 3.49
C GLU A 146 -8.78 3.78 4.28
N ILE A 147 -8.42 5.03 4.50
CA ILE A 147 -9.32 5.96 5.14
C ILE A 147 -10.05 6.71 4.05
N ALA A 148 -11.34 6.50 3.97
CA ALA A 148 -12.14 7.16 2.96
C ALA A 148 -11.99 8.66 3.12
N PRO A 149 -11.69 9.36 2.04
CA PRO A 149 -11.55 10.80 2.10
C PRO A 149 -12.92 11.45 2.29
N GLU A 150 -13.10 11.97 3.46
CA GLU A 150 -14.33 12.67 3.82
C GLU A 150 -14.09 14.17 3.80
N ILE A 151 -13.46 14.62 2.75
CA ILE A 151 -13.20 16.05 2.63
C ILE A 151 -14.42 16.70 2.04
N ASP A 152 -15.24 17.15 2.91
CA ASP A 152 -16.43 17.90 2.53
C ASP A 152 -16.13 19.37 2.63
N GLU A 153 -16.02 19.97 1.54
CA GLU A 153 -15.81 21.43 1.48
C GLU A 153 -17.00 22.11 0.91
#